data_6ab6fcab204ff17bf7a797fbbb1e8eac
#
_entry.id   6ab6fcab204ff17bf7a797fbbb1e8eac
#
_cell.length_a   1.000
_cell.length_b   1.000
_cell.length_c   1.000
_cell.angle_alpha   90.00
_cell.angle_beta   90.00
_cell.angle_gamma   90.00
#
_symmetry.space_group_name_H-M   'P 1'
#
loop_
_entity.id
_entity.type
_entity.pdbx_description
1 polymer ?
#
loop_
_entity_poly.entity_id
_entity_poly.type
_entity_poly.pdbx_seq_one_letter_code
_entity_poly.pdbx_strand_id
1 'polypeptide(L)'
;MRKNISSLMTSKNILIALTVLCCFFIGTSFFTDTLTKPLKKCVSMVVVPVQKGMNNIGFWVYDKYQTLQEISVVLDENKKLQSQVDDLTEENNQLKQDSYELNRLRDLYELDQQYAGYSKVGARVIEVTTDNWHSSFKIDKGTDDGLKVNMNVIASGGLVGIISETGSNYSIVKTITENNSNVSGMLIDTNETCIVQGDVELMDTGMIRVSHFKSDVVVRNGDKVVTSNISDRYLQGILIGYIKDVKLDSNNLTQSGYIVPAVNFNNLQEVLVITCLLYTSPSPRDGATSRMPSSA
;
A
#
# COMPACT_ATOMS: atom_id res chain seq x y z
N MET A 1 4.37 -9.75 103.35
CA MET A 1 3.64 -10.81 102.68
C MET A 1 3.03 -10.27 101.36
N ARG A 2 3.72 -10.35 100.22
CA ARG A 2 3.15 -10.01 98.93
C ARG A 2 2.72 -11.35 98.26
N LYS A 3 1.45 -11.68 98.25
CA LYS A 3 0.89 -12.79 97.51
C LYS A 3 0.83 -12.46 96.07
N ASN A 4 1.40 -13.28 95.25
CA ASN A 4 1.47 -13.18 93.80
C ASN A 4 0.07 -13.15 93.16
N ILE A 5 -0.24 -12.09 92.50
CA ILE A 5 -1.50 -11.90 91.69
C ILE A 5 -1.38 -12.58 90.35
N SER A 6 -0.21 -13.11 89.96
CA SER A 6 0.07 -13.67 88.66
C SER A 6 -0.54 -15.07 88.33
N SER A 7 -1.09 -15.78 89.31
CA SER A 7 -1.71 -17.10 89.08
C SER A 7 -3.21 -17.08 88.78
N LEU A 8 -3.83 -15.89 88.84
CA LEU A 8 -5.26 -15.69 88.61
C LEU A 8 -5.61 -15.37 87.09
N MET A 9 -4.61 -15.18 86.26
CA MET A 9 -4.81 -14.79 84.89
C MET A 9 -4.71 -15.98 83.94
N THR A 10 -5.27 -17.12 84.26
CA THR A 10 -5.48 -18.18 83.23
C THR A 10 -6.70 -17.78 82.39
N SER A 11 -6.58 -17.89 81.09
CA SER A 11 -7.61 -17.49 80.08
C SER A 11 -9.03 -17.95 80.49
N LYS A 12 -9.15 -19.10 81.14
CA LYS A 12 -10.44 -19.61 81.64
C LYS A 12 -11.02 -18.75 82.79
N ASN A 13 -10.16 -18.25 83.69
CA ASN A 13 -10.59 -17.44 84.82
C ASN A 13 -11.03 -16.03 84.40
N ILE A 14 -10.42 -15.47 83.36
CA ILE A 14 -10.81 -14.22 82.76
C ILE A 14 -12.18 -14.36 82.06
N LEU A 15 -12.41 -15.49 81.41
CA LEU A 15 -13.67 -15.76 80.73
C LEU A 15 -14.80 -15.95 81.75
N ILE A 16 -14.52 -16.68 82.88
CA ILE A 16 -15.49 -16.83 83.99
C ILE A 16 -15.76 -15.52 84.64
N ALA A 17 -14.75 -14.69 84.92
CA ALA A 17 -14.92 -13.38 85.46
C ALA A 17 -15.75 -12.47 84.55
N LEU A 18 -15.53 -12.54 83.22
CA LEU A 18 -16.30 -11.75 82.23
C LEU A 18 -17.76 -12.23 82.18
N THR A 19 -18.04 -13.52 82.22
CA THR A 19 -19.40 -14.06 82.22
C THR A 19 -20.17 -13.72 83.50
N VAL A 20 -19.49 -13.82 84.63
CA VAL A 20 -20.07 -13.40 85.93
C VAL A 20 -20.39 -11.87 85.97
N LEU A 21 -19.49 -11.06 85.39
CA LEU A 21 -19.68 -9.62 85.22
C LEU A 21 -20.86 -9.34 84.30
N CYS A 22 -20.98 -10.00 83.17
CA CYS A 22 -22.14 -9.86 82.33
C CYS A 22 -23.45 -10.28 82.99
N CYS A 23 -23.46 -11.44 83.68
CA CYS A 23 -24.65 -11.85 84.43
C CYS A 23 -25.03 -10.85 85.57
N PHE A 24 -24.04 -10.28 86.25
CA PHE A 24 -24.25 -9.23 87.25
C PHE A 24 -24.84 -7.98 86.59
N PHE A 25 -24.36 -7.54 85.44
CA PHE A 25 -24.94 -6.39 84.75
C PHE A 25 -26.34 -6.70 84.19
N ILE A 26 -26.64 -7.88 83.77
CA ILE A 26 -27.97 -8.28 83.35
C ILE A 26 -28.91 -8.34 84.57
N GLY A 27 -28.46 -8.93 85.67
CA GLY A 27 -29.22 -8.98 86.93
C GLY A 27 -29.54 -7.58 87.53
N THR A 28 -28.56 -6.69 87.48
CA THR A 28 -28.77 -5.29 87.97
C THR A 28 -29.66 -4.49 87.02
N SER A 29 -29.63 -4.82 85.70
CA SER A 29 -30.54 -4.23 84.70
C SER A 29 -32.01 -4.57 84.94
N PHE A 30 -32.28 -5.74 85.49
CA PHE A 30 -33.68 -6.15 85.85
C PHE A 30 -34.21 -5.53 87.13
N PHE A 31 -33.33 -5.14 88.07
CA PHE A 31 -33.73 -4.68 89.38
C PHE A 31 -33.82 -3.15 89.56
N THR A 32 -33.32 -2.37 88.60
CA THR A 32 -33.24 -0.93 88.71
C THR A 32 -33.67 -0.19 87.48
N ASP A 33 -34.98 0.05 87.33
CA ASP A 33 -35.54 0.88 86.23
C ASP A 33 -35.05 2.34 86.23
N THR A 34 -34.44 2.80 87.36
CA THR A 34 -34.00 4.18 87.52
C THR A 34 -32.61 4.46 86.95
N LEU A 35 -31.74 3.46 86.86
CA LEU A 35 -30.35 3.62 86.34
C LEU A 35 -30.24 3.41 84.83
N THR A 36 -31.23 2.80 84.17
CA THR A 36 -31.19 2.47 82.78
C THR A 36 -31.51 3.62 81.81
N LYS A 37 -32.17 4.66 82.29
CA LYS A 37 -32.52 5.86 81.49
C LYS A 37 -31.32 6.66 80.98
N PRO A 38 -30.26 6.98 81.78
CA PRO A 38 -29.10 7.68 81.24
C PRO A 38 -28.20 6.77 80.33
N LEU A 39 -28.10 5.48 80.69
CA LEU A 39 -27.31 4.52 79.85
C LEU A 39 -27.93 4.30 78.45
N LYS A 40 -29.27 4.16 78.33
CA LYS A 40 -29.96 4.06 77.08
C LYS A 40 -29.71 5.29 76.20
N LYS A 41 -29.63 6.48 76.79
CA LYS A 41 -29.37 7.75 76.12
C LYS A 41 -27.91 7.83 75.58
N CYS A 42 -26.94 7.37 76.39
CA CYS A 42 -25.53 7.30 75.98
C CYS A 42 -25.31 6.25 74.90
N VAL A 43 -25.91 5.07 75.04
CA VAL A 43 -25.79 3.96 74.03
C VAL A 43 -26.46 4.40 72.75
N SER A 44 -27.62 5.00 72.74
CA SER A 44 -28.26 5.47 71.52
C SER A 44 -27.51 6.64 70.86
N MET A 45 -26.80 7.46 71.63
CA MET A 45 -26.06 8.61 71.13
C MET A 45 -24.74 8.20 70.44
N VAL A 46 -24.14 7.04 70.78
CA VAL A 46 -22.88 6.55 70.25
C VAL A 46 -23.10 5.39 69.26
N VAL A 47 -23.96 4.43 69.58
CA VAL A 47 -24.15 3.22 68.76
C VAL A 47 -24.93 3.52 67.52
N VAL A 48 -25.95 4.38 67.57
CA VAL A 48 -26.78 4.69 66.37
C VAL A 48 -26.00 5.43 65.28
N PRO A 49 -25.18 6.46 65.56
CA PRO A 49 -24.38 7.11 64.52
C PRO A 49 -23.26 6.20 63.99
N VAL A 50 -22.66 5.34 64.82
CA VAL A 50 -21.65 4.36 64.40
C VAL A 50 -22.29 3.31 63.48
N GLN A 51 -23.49 2.80 63.81
CA GLN A 51 -24.20 1.86 62.95
C GLN A 51 -24.62 2.48 61.60
N LYS A 52 -25.07 3.75 61.60
CA LYS A 52 -25.37 4.48 60.36
C LYS A 52 -24.10 4.77 59.54
N GLY A 53 -22.98 5.10 60.19
CA GLY A 53 -21.69 5.30 59.56
C GLY A 53 -21.13 4.02 58.92
N MET A 54 -21.21 2.89 59.60
CA MET A 54 -20.77 1.60 59.09
C MET A 54 -21.60 1.13 57.88
N ASN A 55 -22.91 1.31 57.89
CA ASN A 55 -23.75 0.99 56.74
C ASN A 55 -23.40 1.85 55.50
N ASN A 56 -23.22 3.16 55.71
CA ASN A 56 -22.85 4.04 54.59
C ASN A 56 -21.46 3.73 54.01
N ILE A 57 -20.51 3.38 54.87
CA ILE A 57 -19.16 2.97 54.40
C ILE A 57 -19.24 1.62 53.69
N GLY A 58 -20.02 0.67 54.20
CA GLY A 58 -20.23 -0.63 53.55
C GLY A 58 -20.85 -0.49 52.17
N PHE A 59 -21.88 0.30 52.00
CA PHE A 59 -22.49 0.58 50.70
C PHE A 59 -21.54 1.31 49.76
N TRP A 60 -20.77 2.29 50.23
CA TRP A 60 -19.80 3.01 49.41
C TRP A 60 -18.66 2.09 48.92
N VAL A 61 -18.13 1.23 49.77
CA VAL A 61 -17.08 0.26 49.39
C VAL A 61 -17.64 -0.77 48.44
N TYR A 62 -18.84 -1.26 48.63
CA TYR A 62 -19.48 -2.23 47.72
C TYR A 62 -19.77 -1.60 46.37
N ASP A 63 -20.29 -0.39 46.31
CA ASP A 63 -20.57 0.35 45.07
C ASP A 63 -19.26 0.61 44.28
N LYS A 64 -18.19 1.02 44.98
CA LYS A 64 -16.86 1.19 44.37
C LYS A 64 -16.28 -0.11 43.84
N TYR A 65 -16.48 -1.21 44.57
CA TYR A 65 -15.99 -2.53 44.11
C TYR A 65 -16.75 -3.00 42.88
N GLN A 66 -18.07 -2.87 42.82
CA GLN A 66 -18.86 -3.14 41.62
C GLN A 66 -18.43 -2.27 40.43
N THR A 67 -18.28 -0.98 40.62
CA THR A 67 -17.82 -0.04 39.59
C THR A 67 -16.44 -0.45 39.05
N LEU A 68 -15.52 -0.86 39.90
CA LEU A 68 -14.19 -1.34 39.48
C LEU A 68 -14.27 -2.67 38.68
N GLN A 69 -15.15 -3.58 39.05
CA GLN A 69 -15.40 -4.79 38.28
C GLN A 69 -16.00 -4.47 36.89
N GLU A 70 -16.99 -3.61 36.84
CA GLU A 70 -17.60 -3.17 35.56
C GLU A 70 -16.55 -2.49 34.66
N ILE A 71 -15.72 -1.60 35.23
CA ILE A 71 -14.64 -0.95 34.49
C ILE A 71 -13.64 -1.98 33.96
N SER A 72 -13.27 -3.00 34.74
CA SER A 72 -12.33 -4.03 34.29
C SER A 72 -12.90 -4.86 33.15
N VAL A 73 -14.17 -5.22 33.18
CA VAL A 73 -14.86 -5.95 32.12
C VAL A 73 -14.94 -5.09 30.85
N VAL A 74 -15.32 -3.83 30.98
CA VAL A 74 -15.37 -2.89 29.83
C VAL A 74 -13.98 -2.66 29.23
N LEU A 75 -12.94 -2.57 30.05
CA LEU A 75 -11.56 -2.45 29.56
C LEU A 75 -11.08 -3.69 28.80
N ASP A 76 -11.43 -4.88 29.30
CA ASP A 76 -11.08 -6.12 28.62
C ASP A 76 -11.86 -6.30 27.30
N GLU A 77 -13.15 -5.92 27.30
CA GLU A 77 -13.96 -5.90 26.09
C GLU A 77 -13.43 -4.87 25.07
N ASN A 78 -13.04 -3.68 25.56
CA ASN A 78 -12.46 -2.65 24.70
C ASN A 78 -11.14 -3.12 24.07
N LYS A 79 -10.25 -3.76 24.84
CA LYS A 79 -9.01 -4.36 24.32
C LYS A 79 -9.30 -5.43 23.28
N LYS A 80 -10.29 -6.28 23.54
CA LYS A 80 -10.69 -7.33 22.59
C LYS A 80 -11.26 -6.75 21.31
N LEU A 81 -12.12 -5.73 21.41
CA LEU A 81 -12.65 -5.03 20.26
C LEU A 81 -11.56 -4.31 19.47
N GLN A 82 -10.60 -3.68 20.17
CA GLN A 82 -9.45 -3.04 19.54
C GLN A 82 -8.63 -4.07 18.73
N SER A 83 -8.31 -5.22 19.33
CA SER A 83 -7.61 -6.30 18.63
C SER A 83 -8.39 -6.79 17.40
N GLN A 84 -9.71 -6.96 17.51
CA GLN A 84 -10.55 -7.35 16.38
C GLN A 84 -10.56 -6.28 15.26
N VAL A 85 -10.57 -5.00 15.63
CA VAL A 85 -10.47 -3.90 14.65
C VAL A 85 -9.12 -3.92 13.96
N ASP A 86 -8.04 -4.16 14.71
CA ASP A 86 -6.68 -4.25 14.16
C ASP A 86 -6.57 -5.44 13.20
N ASP A 87 -7.03 -6.62 13.61
CA ASP A 87 -7.04 -7.84 12.78
C ASP A 87 -7.86 -7.65 11.49
N LEU A 88 -9.08 -7.09 11.61
CA LEU A 88 -9.94 -6.81 10.45
C LEU A 88 -9.36 -5.73 9.54
N THR A 89 -8.61 -4.78 10.10
CA THR A 89 -7.95 -3.73 9.31
C THR A 89 -6.80 -4.33 8.51
N GLU A 90 -6.03 -5.22 9.12
CA GLU A 90 -4.94 -5.94 8.44
C GLU A 90 -5.50 -6.84 7.32
N GLU A 91 -6.54 -7.64 7.60
CA GLU A 91 -7.21 -8.48 6.61
C GLU A 91 -7.79 -7.65 5.45
N ASN A 92 -8.43 -6.51 5.75
CA ASN A 92 -8.96 -5.61 4.73
C ASN A 92 -7.86 -5.02 3.84
N ASN A 93 -6.72 -4.66 4.43
CA ASN A 93 -5.57 -4.15 3.68
C ASN A 93 -4.99 -5.25 2.78
N GLN A 94 -4.89 -6.48 3.26
CA GLN A 94 -4.43 -7.62 2.47
C GLN A 94 -5.38 -7.92 1.31
N LEU A 95 -6.69 -7.99 1.57
CA LEU A 95 -7.70 -8.19 0.52
C LEU A 95 -7.68 -7.08 -0.54
N LYS A 96 -7.42 -5.84 -0.14
CA LYS A 96 -7.24 -4.73 -1.10
C LYS A 96 -6.00 -4.93 -1.97
N GLN A 97 -4.88 -5.33 -1.38
CA GLN A 97 -3.66 -5.63 -2.12
C GLN A 97 -3.91 -6.76 -3.14
N ASP A 98 -4.51 -7.86 -2.71
CA ASP A 98 -4.84 -9.00 -3.58
C ASP A 98 -5.77 -8.60 -4.73
N SER A 99 -6.75 -7.74 -4.45
CA SER A 99 -7.65 -7.20 -5.47
C SER A 99 -6.91 -6.33 -6.50
N TYR A 100 -5.97 -5.49 -6.06
CA TYR A 100 -5.15 -4.70 -6.99
C TYR A 100 -4.24 -5.59 -7.82
N GLU A 101 -3.62 -6.60 -7.22
CA GLU A 101 -2.78 -7.56 -7.93
C GLU A 101 -3.58 -8.35 -8.98
N LEU A 102 -4.76 -8.82 -8.62
CA LEU A 102 -5.64 -9.56 -9.52
C LEU A 102 -6.09 -8.70 -10.71
N ASN A 103 -6.45 -7.44 -10.50
CA ASN A 103 -6.82 -6.54 -11.58
C ASN A 103 -5.63 -6.28 -12.51
N ARG A 104 -4.45 -6.06 -11.96
CA ARG A 104 -3.22 -5.87 -12.72
C ARG A 104 -2.86 -7.08 -13.57
N LEU A 105 -2.99 -8.30 -13.01
CA LEU A 105 -2.77 -9.53 -13.77
C LEU A 105 -3.80 -9.73 -14.90
N ARG A 106 -5.04 -9.31 -14.70
CA ARG A 106 -6.07 -9.29 -15.75
C ARG A 106 -5.70 -8.32 -16.86
N ASP A 107 -5.28 -7.10 -16.54
CA ASP A 107 -4.85 -6.11 -17.53
C ASP A 107 -3.66 -6.64 -18.35
N LEU A 108 -2.71 -7.33 -17.69
CA LEU A 108 -1.59 -7.97 -18.37
C LEU A 108 -2.05 -9.11 -19.30
N TYR A 109 -3.01 -9.90 -18.88
CA TYR A 109 -3.57 -10.98 -19.69
C TYR A 109 -4.33 -10.43 -20.91
N GLU A 110 -5.11 -9.37 -20.76
CA GLU A 110 -5.79 -8.70 -21.88
C GLU A 110 -4.77 -8.13 -22.87
N LEU A 111 -3.69 -7.51 -22.38
CA LEU A 111 -2.58 -7.05 -23.21
C LEU A 111 -1.92 -8.20 -23.98
N ASP A 112 -1.71 -9.35 -23.32
CA ASP A 112 -1.18 -10.54 -23.97
C ASP A 112 -2.08 -11.02 -25.10
N GLN A 113 -3.39 -11.02 -24.92
CA GLN A 113 -4.36 -11.38 -25.96
C GLN A 113 -4.38 -10.37 -27.11
N GLN A 114 -4.24 -9.08 -26.83
CA GLN A 114 -4.24 -8.03 -27.86
C GLN A 114 -3.06 -8.19 -28.83
N TYR A 115 -1.92 -8.67 -28.35
CA TYR A 115 -0.72 -8.89 -29.16
C TYR A 115 -0.40 -10.39 -29.33
N ALA A 116 -1.43 -11.24 -29.46
CA ALA A 116 -1.29 -12.71 -29.50
C ALA A 116 -0.35 -13.23 -30.62
N GLY A 117 -0.14 -12.45 -31.69
CA GLY A 117 0.77 -12.80 -32.79
C GLY A 117 2.26 -12.77 -32.44
N TYR A 118 2.64 -12.25 -31.28
CA TYR A 118 4.03 -12.14 -30.86
C TYR A 118 4.33 -13.03 -29.65
N SER A 119 5.52 -13.65 -29.67
CA SER A 119 6.06 -14.32 -28.49
C SER A 119 6.51 -13.24 -27.47
N LYS A 120 6.14 -13.39 -26.21
CA LYS A 120 6.39 -12.41 -25.15
C LYS A 120 6.92 -13.08 -23.89
N VAL A 121 7.69 -12.32 -23.10
CA VAL A 121 8.17 -12.69 -21.77
C VAL A 121 7.68 -11.65 -20.80
N GLY A 122 6.97 -12.08 -19.74
CA GLY A 122 6.59 -11.23 -18.63
C GLY A 122 7.79 -10.91 -17.73
N ALA A 123 7.94 -9.65 -17.34
CA ALA A 123 9.00 -9.18 -16.46
C ALA A 123 8.47 -8.19 -15.45
N ARG A 124 9.08 -8.15 -14.26
CA ARG A 124 8.77 -7.21 -13.20
C ARG A 124 9.77 -6.06 -13.20
N VAL A 125 9.29 -4.86 -12.97
CA VAL A 125 10.16 -3.68 -12.75
C VAL A 125 10.75 -3.76 -11.34
N ILE A 126 12.08 -3.74 -11.25
CA ILE A 126 12.81 -3.85 -9.97
C ILE A 126 13.50 -2.56 -9.56
N GLU A 127 13.71 -1.63 -10.49
CA GLU A 127 14.33 -0.34 -10.22
C GLU A 127 13.86 0.67 -11.26
N VAL A 128 13.55 1.88 -10.84
CA VAL A 128 13.20 3.00 -11.73
C VAL A 128 14.21 4.10 -11.54
N THR A 129 14.82 4.54 -12.62
CA THR A 129 15.75 5.68 -12.66
C THR A 129 15.11 6.78 -13.49
N THR A 130 14.78 7.88 -12.84
CA THR A 130 14.28 9.08 -13.51
C THR A 130 15.10 10.27 -13.03
N ASP A 131 15.80 10.91 -13.93
CA ASP A 131 16.49 12.17 -13.72
C ASP A 131 16.04 13.18 -14.81
N ASN A 132 16.60 14.38 -14.80
CA ASN A 132 16.23 15.46 -15.73
C ASN A 132 16.45 15.12 -17.22
N TRP A 133 17.12 14.02 -17.53
CA TRP A 133 17.53 13.69 -18.89
C TRP A 133 17.16 12.26 -19.31
N HIS A 134 17.02 11.35 -18.32
CA HIS A 134 16.85 9.93 -18.58
C HIS A 134 15.60 9.42 -17.86
N SER A 135 14.82 8.66 -18.59
CA SER A 135 13.72 7.88 -18.04
C SER A 135 13.94 6.44 -18.44
N SER A 136 14.46 5.64 -17.52
CA SER A 136 14.75 4.23 -17.71
C SER A 136 14.38 3.43 -16.48
N PHE A 137 14.18 2.14 -16.66
CA PHE A 137 13.93 1.22 -15.58
C PHE A 137 14.59 -0.13 -15.82
N LYS A 138 14.81 -0.87 -14.74
CA LYS A 138 15.40 -2.20 -14.79
C LYS A 138 14.31 -3.25 -14.55
N ILE A 139 14.38 -4.35 -15.28
CA ILE A 139 13.49 -5.51 -15.16
C ILE A 139 14.28 -6.74 -14.71
N ASP A 140 13.56 -7.69 -14.06
CA ASP A 140 14.09 -8.94 -13.48
C ASP A 140 14.33 -10.07 -14.49
N LYS A 141 14.43 -9.74 -15.77
CA LYS A 141 14.65 -10.67 -16.87
C LYS A 141 15.82 -10.24 -17.74
N GLY A 142 16.64 -11.21 -18.18
CA GLY A 142 17.86 -10.95 -18.90
C GLY A 142 18.12 -11.91 -20.07
N THR A 143 19.39 -12.06 -20.43
CA THR A 143 19.79 -12.96 -21.53
C THR A 143 19.47 -14.42 -21.26
N ASP A 144 19.46 -14.84 -19.99
CA ASP A 144 19.10 -16.21 -19.59
C ASP A 144 17.62 -16.54 -19.85
N ASP A 145 16.77 -15.49 -19.90
CA ASP A 145 15.35 -15.58 -20.27
C ASP A 145 15.12 -15.35 -21.78
N GLY A 146 16.19 -15.21 -22.56
CA GLY A 146 16.14 -14.99 -24.03
C GLY A 146 15.98 -13.53 -24.44
N LEU A 147 16.11 -12.58 -23.52
CA LEU A 147 16.01 -11.17 -23.86
C LEU A 147 17.27 -10.64 -24.56
N LYS A 148 17.07 -9.69 -25.47
CA LYS A 148 18.12 -9.05 -26.25
C LYS A 148 17.86 -7.54 -26.36
N VAL A 149 18.93 -6.80 -26.64
CA VAL A 149 18.84 -5.37 -26.94
C VAL A 149 17.94 -5.14 -28.16
N ASN A 150 17.24 -4.01 -28.16
CA ASN A 150 16.23 -3.61 -29.16
C ASN A 150 14.92 -4.40 -29.13
N MET A 151 14.68 -5.31 -28.19
CA MET A 151 13.36 -5.89 -27.99
C MET A 151 12.37 -4.84 -27.46
N ASN A 152 11.14 -4.87 -27.97
CA ASN A 152 10.11 -3.92 -27.59
C ASN A 152 9.45 -4.30 -26.28
N VAL A 153 9.18 -3.31 -25.45
CA VAL A 153 8.54 -3.46 -24.13
C VAL A 153 7.20 -2.76 -24.15
N ILE A 154 6.16 -3.49 -23.75
CA ILE A 154 4.76 -3.01 -23.70
C ILE A 154 4.19 -3.19 -22.29
N ALA A 155 3.26 -2.31 -21.90
CA ALA A 155 2.49 -2.40 -20.66
C ALA A 155 1.15 -1.69 -20.83
N SER A 156 0.14 -2.09 -20.06
CA SER A 156 -1.16 -1.39 -19.95
C SER A 156 -1.77 -0.93 -21.29
N GLY A 157 -1.60 -1.74 -22.32
CA GLY A 157 -2.18 -1.48 -23.65
C GLY A 157 -1.30 -0.71 -24.63
N GLY A 158 -0.05 -0.35 -24.30
CA GLY A 158 0.77 0.45 -25.19
C GLY A 158 2.28 0.23 -25.10
N LEU A 159 3.00 0.96 -25.94
CA LEU A 159 4.46 0.95 -26.03
C LEU A 159 5.07 1.67 -24.80
N VAL A 160 5.94 0.99 -24.09
CA VAL A 160 6.75 1.56 -23.01
C VAL A 160 8.11 2.04 -23.55
N GLY A 161 8.78 1.21 -24.34
CA GLY A 161 10.12 1.50 -24.82
C GLY A 161 10.81 0.28 -25.45
N ILE A 162 12.13 0.27 -25.39
CA ILE A 162 12.97 -0.82 -25.89
C ILE A 162 14.04 -1.17 -24.84
N ILE A 163 14.51 -2.41 -24.89
CA ILE A 163 15.68 -2.83 -24.12
C ILE A 163 16.93 -2.12 -24.69
N SER A 164 17.62 -1.35 -23.84
CA SER A 164 18.87 -0.68 -24.18
C SER A 164 20.09 -1.53 -23.83
N GLU A 165 20.04 -2.26 -22.70
CA GLU A 165 21.13 -3.10 -22.21
C GLU A 165 20.55 -4.38 -21.58
N THR A 166 21.32 -5.47 -21.66
CA THR A 166 20.95 -6.75 -21.04
C THR A 166 22.13 -7.32 -20.24
N GLY A 167 21.88 -7.71 -18.99
CA GLY A 167 22.72 -8.62 -18.22
C GLY A 167 22.21 -10.04 -18.28
N SER A 168 22.80 -10.96 -17.50
CA SER A 168 22.34 -12.35 -17.42
C SER A 168 20.92 -12.50 -16.88
N ASN A 169 20.60 -11.80 -15.78
CA ASN A 169 19.34 -11.89 -15.04
C ASN A 169 18.58 -10.56 -14.91
N TYR A 170 18.99 -9.54 -15.66
CA TYR A 170 18.31 -8.24 -15.69
C TYR A 170 18.42 -7.60 -17.07
N SER A 171 17.55 -6.63 -17.34
CA SER A 171 17.69 -5.76 -18.53
C SER A 171 17.30 -4.33 -18.17
N ILE A 172 17.88 -3.37 -18.87
CA ILE A 172 17.55 -1.95 -18.75
C ILE A 172 16.67 -1.57 -19.92
N VAL A 173 15.54 -0.97 -19.62
CA VAL A 173 14.57 -0.49 -20.60
C VAL A 173 14.65 1.03 -20.68
N LYS A 174 14.87 1.53 -21.89
CA LYS A 174 14.78 2.94 -22.23
C LYS A 174 13.36 3.27 -22.64
N THR A 175 12.73 4.22 -21.95
CA THR A 175 11.33 4.60 -22.23
C THR A 175 11.22 5.50 -23.47
N ILE A 176 10.01 5.55 -24.06
CA ILE A 176 9.73 6.49 -25.15
C ILE A 176 9.63 7.94 -24.68
N THR A 177 9.56 8.18 -23.37
CA THR A 177 9.50 9.52 -22.76
C THR A 177 10.87 10.12 -22.51
N GLU A 178 11.95 9.34 -22.63
CA GLU A 178 13.32 9.82 -22.45
C GLU A 178 13.69 10.89 -23.48
N ASN A 179 14.43 11.91 -23.05
CA ASN A 179 14.93 12.93 -23.94
C ASN A 179 15.73 12.31 -25.10
N ASN A 180 15.52 12.82 -26.30
CA ASN A 180 16.08 12.29 -27.55
C ASN A 180 15.57 10.86 -27.94
N SER A 181 14.53 10.37 -27.30
CA SER A 181 13.81 9.20 -27.83
C SER A 181 12.94 9.65 -28.98
N ASN A 182 13.16 9.07 -30.17
CA ASN A 182 12.37 9.32 -31.36
C ASN A 182 11.73 8.01 -31.80
N VAL A 183 10.39 7.99 -31.80
CA VAL A 183 9.60 6.86 -32.28
C VAL A 183 8.84 7.25 -33.53
N SER A 184 9.04 6.49 -34.62
CA SER A 184 8.22 6.69 -35.80
C SER A 184 6.82 6.16 -35.54
N GLY A 185 5.87 7.08 -35.48
CA GLY A 185 4.45 6.82 -35.29
C GLY A 185 3.66 6.92 -36.60
N MET A 186 2.43 6.43 -36.55
CA MET A 186 1.48 6.46 -37.65
C MET A 186 0.05 6.60 -37.07
N LEU A 187 -0.75 7.46 -37.65
CA LEU A 187 -2.19 7.52 -37.39
C LEU A 187 -2.88 6.30 -37.99
N ILE A 188 -3.71 5.59 -37.23
CA ILE A 188 -4.42 4.41 -37.72
C ILE A 188 -5.38 4.75 -38.86
N ASP A 189 -6.12 5.85 -38.74
CA ASP A 189 -7.21 6.17 -39.66
C ASP A 189 -6.74 6.69 -41.02
N THR A 190 -5.63 7.43 -41.04
CA THR A 190 -5.13 8.09 -42.25
C THR A 190 -3.85 7.47 -42.78
N ASN A 191 -3.21 6.56 -42.02
CA ASN A 191 -1.86 6.02 -42.29
C ASN A 191 -0.78 7.13 -42.41
N GLU A 192 -1.07 8.35 -41.92
CA GLU A 192 -0.09 9.43 -41.95
C GLU A 192 0.97 9.21 -40.88
N THR A 193 2.23 9.41 -41.28
CA THR A 193 3.39 9.21 -40.40
C THR A 193 3.72 10.44 -39.60
N CYS A 194 4.19 10.22 -38.39
CA CYS A 194 4.63 11.27 -37.47
C CYS A 194 5.88 10.83 -36.69
N ILE A 195 6.48 11.76 -35.99
CA ILE A 195 7.58 11.48 -35.07
C ILE A 195 7.10 11.80 -33.65
N VAL A 196 7.12 10.80 -32.80
CA VAL A 196 6.86 10.94 -31.35
C VAL A 196 8.20 11.14 -30.67
N GLN A 197 8.35 12.27 -29.98
CA GLN A 197 9.60 12.68 -29.36
C GLN A 197 9.45 12.69 -27.84
N GLY A 198 10.29 11.92 -27.18
CA GLY A 198 10.40 11.91 -25.72
C GLY A 198 10.88 13.26 -25.18
N ASP A 199 10.27 13.68 -24.09
CA ASP A 199 10.60 14.90 -23.38
C ASP A 199 10.26 14.67 -21.90
N VAL A 200 11.27 14.51 -21.06
CA VAL A 200 11.11 14.20 -19.64
C VAL A 200 10.39 15.34 -18.90
N GLU A 201 10.58 16.61 -19.32
CA GLU A 201 9.89 17.75 -18.71
C GLU A 201 8.38 17.70 -18.92
N LEU A 202 7.91 17.07 -20.01
CA LEU A 202 6.49 16.89 -20.28
C LEU A 202 5.87 15.72 -19.53
N MET A 203 6.67 14.82 -18.92
CA MET A 203 6.14 13.69 -18.15
C MET A 203 5.23 14.15 -17.00
N ASP A 204 5.55 15.24 -16.32
CA ASP A 204 4.74 15.79 -15.24
C ASP A 204 3.33 16.20 -15.72
N THR A 205 3.22 16.56 -17.00
CA THR A 205 1.93 16.87 -17.63
C THR A 205 1.23 15.65 -18.20
N GLY A 206 1.88 14.48 -18.20
CA GLY A 206 1.38 13.23 -18.78
C GLY A 206 1.27 13.29 -20.30
N MET A 207 2.13 14.04 -20.98
CA MET A 207 2.09 14.23 -22.44
C MET A 207 3.45 13.95 -23.08
N ILE A 208 3.44 13.55 -24.35
CA ILE A 208 4.62 13.36 -25.18
C ILE A 208 4.46 14.22 -26.43
N ARG A 209 5.52 14.81 -26.93
CA ARG A 209 5.50 15.64 -28.12
C ARG A 209 5.32 14.79 -29.38
N VAL A 210 4.52 15.28 -30.32
CA VAL A 210 4.40 14.69 -31.66
C VAL A 210 4.58 15.79 -32.72
N SER A 211 5.21 15.45 -33.82
CA SER A 211 5.53 16.38 -34.89
C SER A 211 5.53 15.70 -36.26
N HIS A 212 5.69 16.52 -37.30
CA HIS A 212 5.86 16.08 -38.69
C HIS A 212 4.59 15.50 -39.36
N PHE A 213 3.39 15.81 -38.88
CA PHE A 213 2.21 15.58 -39.69
C PHE A 213 2.21 16.54 -40.86
N LYS A 214 1.77 16.13 -42.03
CA LYS A 214 1.57 17.04 -43.18
C LYS A 214 0.41 18.00 -42.90
N SER A 215 0.52 19.23 -43.42
CA SER A 215 -0.48 20.26 -43.19
C SER A 215 -1.85 20.01 -43.86
N ASP A 216 -1.89 19.17 -44.89
CA ASP A 216 -3.08 18.78 -45.63
C ASP A 216 -3.88 17.65 -45.00
N VAL A 217 -3.34 17.01 -43.96
CA VAL A 217 -3.98 15.90 -43.24
C VAL A 217 -4.83 16.43 -42.10
N VAL A 218 -6.05 15.95 -42.01
CA VAL A 218 -6.94 16.27 -40.89
C VAL A 218 -6.59 15.36 -39.70
N VAL A 219 -5.94 15.96 -38.69
CA VAL A 219 -5.63 15.30 -37.42
C VAL A 219 -6.61 15.77 -36.36
N ARG A 220 -7.26 14.86 -35.66
CA ARG A 220 -8.28 15.17 -34.63
C ARG A 220 -7.79 14.76 -33.24
N ASN A 221 -8.26 15.49 -32.26
CA ASN A 221 -8.05 15.08 -30.86
C ASN A 221 -8.72 13.72 -30.62
N GLY A 222 -7.97 12.78 -30.02
CA GLY A 222 -8.40 11.41 -29.75
C GLY A 222 -7.99 10.40 -30.82
N ASP A 223 -7.44 10.84 -31.96
CA ASP A 223 -6.92 9.90 -32.97
C ASP A 223 -5.81 9.04 -32.39
N LYS A 224 -5.82 7.75 -32.75
CA LYS A 224 -4.86 6.75 -32.26
C LYS A 224 -3.56 6.81 -33.04
N VAL A 225 -2.46 6.91 -32.30
CA VAL A 225 -1.10 6.81 -32.85
C VAL A 225 -0.49 5.47 -32.45
N VAL A 226 -0.03 4.73 -33.46
CA VAL A 226 0.67 3.46 -33.30
C VAL A 226 2.08 3.57 -33.88
N THR A 227 2.93 2.60 -33.56
CA THR A 227 4.25 2.49 -34.17
C THR A 227 4.14 2.23 -35.67
N SER A 228 4.95 2.96 -36.46
CA SER A 228 4.98 2.87 -37.89
C SER A 228 5.82 1.65 -38.39
N ASN A 229 5.55 1.19 -39.58
CA ASN A 229 6.34 0.22 -40.30
C ASN A 229 7.68 0.76 -40.85
N ILE A 230 7.92 2.06 -40.73
CA ILE A 230 9.17 2.69 -41.22
C ILE A 230 10.29 2.53 -40.16
N SER A 231 9.96 2.16 -38.94
CA SER A 231 10.92 1.97 -37.87
C SER A 231 11.72 0.68 -38.05
N ASP A 232 13.03 0.76 -37.85
CA ASP A 232 13.94 -0.39 -37.75
C ASP A 232 14.08 -0.96 -36.32
N ARG A 233 13.50 -0.25 -35.31
CA ARG A 233 13.62 -0.58 -33.88
C ARG A 233 12.30 -1.00 -33.26
N TYR A 234 11.19 -0.48 -33.75
CA TYR A 234 9.87 -0.71 -33.17
C TYR A 234 9.02 -1.57 -34.11
N LEU A 235 8.42 -2.61 -33.54
CA LEU A 235 7.45 -3.42 -34.24
C LEU A 235 6.23 -2.59 -34.61
N GLN A 236 5.68 -2.81 -35.81
CA GLN A 236 4.53 -2.07 -36.30
C GLN A 236 3.25 -2.35 -35.51
N GLY A 237 2.40 -1.33 -35.32
CA GLY A 237 1.05 -1.48 -34.83
C GLY A 237 0.92 -1.49 -33.31
N ILE A 238 2.01 -1.22 -32.57
CA ILE A 238 1.92 -1.07 -31.12
C ILE A 238 1.38 0.33 -30.79
N LEU A 239 0.33 0.39 -29.99
CA LEU A 239 -0.29 1.65 -29.58
C LEU A 239 0.71 2.52 -28.80
N ILE A 240 0.84 3.79 -29.17
CA ILE A 240 1.65 4.77 -28.43
C ILE A 240 0.73 5.62 -27.53
N GLY A 241 -0.36 6.12 -28.09
CA GLY A 241 -1.30 6.96 -27.35
C GLY A 241 -2.32 7.64 -28.26
N TYR A 242 -2.87 8.73 -27.75
CA TYR A 242 -3.97 9.47 -28.37
C TYR A 242 -3.59 10.93 -28.58
N ILE A 243 -3.88 11.45 -29.78
CA ILE A 243 -3.59 12.84 -30.13
C ILE A 243 -4.29 13.83 -29.22
N LYS A 244 -3.56 14.90 -28.85
CA LYS A 244 -4.08 16.07 -28.13
C LYS A 244 -3.40 17.33 -28.66
N ASP A 245 -4.21 18.38 -28.90
CA ASP A 245 -3.76 19.76 -29.19
C ASP A 245 -2.78 19.88 -30.37
N VAL A 246 -3.13 19.35 -31.53
CA VAL A 246 -2.36 19.56 -32.77
C VAL A 246 -2.60 20.94 -33.36
N LYS A 247 -1.52 21.59 -33.77
CA LYS A 247 -1.52 22.92 -34.36
C LYS A 247 -0.60 22.97 -35.58
N LEU A 248 -0.93 23.84 -36.52
CA LEU A 248 -0.09 24.10 -37.65
C LEU A 248 1.18 24.82 -37.21
N ASP A 249 2.32 24.32 -37.67
CA ASP A 249 3.61 24.95 -37.39
C ASP A 249 3.79 26.29 -38.13
N SER A 250 4.70 27.13 -37.67
CA SER A 250 4.99 28.43 -38.25
C SER A 250 5.45 28.38 -39.72
N ASN A 251 5.92 27.22 -40.18
CA ASN A 251 6.33 26.99 -41.56
C ASN A 251 5.14 26.71 -42.52
N ASN A 252 3.91 26.53 -41.98
CA ASN A 252 2.71 26.15 -42.69
C ASN A 252 2.78 24.84 -43.53
N LEU A 253 3.82 24.06 -43.35
CA LEU A 253 4.01 22.81 -44.09
C LEU A 253 3.73 21.55 -43.22
N THR A 254 3.91 21.70 -41.90
CA THR A 254 3.73 20.61 -40.95
C THR A 254 2.82 21.03 -39.79
N GLN A 255 2.33 20.01 -39.08
CA GLN A 255 1.59 20.16 -37.84
C GLN A 255 2.32 19.44 -36.72
N SER A 256 2.26 20.02 -35.54
CA SER A 256 2.84 19.47 -34.32
C SER A 256 1.86 19.58 -33.14
N GLY A 257 2.04 18.74 -32.13
CA GLY A 257 1.16 18.75 -30.97
C GLY A 257 1.66 17.82 -29.89
N TYR A 258 0.71 17.27 -29.16
CA TYR A 258 0.96 16.37 -28.05
C TYR A 258 0.17 15.08 -28.17
N ILE A 259 0.67 14.02 -27.54
CA ILE A 259 0.02 12.73 -27.38
C ILE A 259 -0.16 12.48 -25.88
N VAL A 260 -1.33 12.01 -25.49
CA VAL A 260 -1.54 11.37 -24.19
C VAL A 260 -1.15 9.91 -24.37
N PRO A 261 -0.07 9.42 -23.74
CA PRO A 261 0.36 8.04 -23.89
C PRO A 261 -0.70 7.06 -23.37
N ALA A 262 -0.77 5.88 -23.97
CA ALA A 262 -1.65 4.81 -23.51
C ALA A 262 -1.15 4.19 -22.19
N VAL A 263 0.14 4.32 -21.91
CA VAL A 263 0.82 3.77 -20.74
C VAL A 263 0.99 4.84 -19.67
N ASN A 264 0.73 4.47 -18.42
CA ASN A 264 1.06 5.30 -17.27
C ASN A 264 2.50 4.99 -16.79
N PHE A 265 3.44 5.85 -17.17
CA PHE A 265 4.86 5.70 -16.82
C PHE A 265 5.16 5.88 -15.33
N ASN A 266 4.28 6.51 -14.57
CA ASN A 266 4.50 6.77 -13.14
C ASN A 266 4.23 5.52 -12.26
N ASN A 267 3.56 4.50 -12.81
CA ASN A 267 3.18 3.29 -12.06
C ASN A 267 3.40 2.03 -12.88
N LEU A 268 4.62 1.84 -13.38
CA LEU A 268 5.02 0.61 -14.07
C LEU A 268 5.50 -0.42 -13.05
N GLN A 269 4.84 -1.56 -12.98
CA GLN A 269 5.19 -2.67 -12.09
C GLN A 269 5.54 -3.94 -12.87
N GLU A 270 4.71 -4.33 -13.83
CA GLU A 270 4.97 -5.43 -14.77
C GLU A 270 4.92 -4.93 -16.20
N VAL A 271 5.71 -5.58 -17.02
CA VAL A 271 5.81 -5.33 -18.47
C VAL A 271 5.87 -6.64 -19.25
N LEU A 272 5.48 -6.61 -20.49
CA LEU A 272 5.70 -7.69 -21.45
C LEU A 272 6.78 -7.29 -22.44
N VAL A 273 7.80 -8.12 -22.55
CA VAL A 273 8.87 -7.95 -23.55
C VAL A 273 8.55 -8.81 -24.77
N ILE A 274 8.41 -8.20 -25.93
CA ILE A 274 8.19 -8.90 -27.19
C ILE A 274 9.53 -9.45 -27.66
N THR A 275 9.67 -10.77 -27.70
CA THR A 275 10.95 -11.46 -28.02
C THR A 275 11.25 -11.54 -29.50
N CYS A 276 10.38 -10.99 -30.36
CA CYS A 276 10.64 -10.86 -31.78
C CYS A 276 11.56 -9.66 -32.05
N LEU A 277 12.67 -9.89 -32.74
CA LEU A 277 13.51 -8.82 -33.26
C LEU A 277 13.11 -8.51 -34.70
N LEU A 278 13.05 -7.22 -35.04
CA LEU A 278 13.05 -6.82 -36.44
C LEU A 278 14.39 -7.24 -37.05
N TYR A 279 14.36 -8.25 -37.93
CA TYR A 279 15.53 -8.69 -38.63
C TYR A 279 15.87 -7.63 -39.69
N THR A 280 16.80 -6.74 -39.40
CA THR A 280 17.48 -6.02 -40.46
C THR A 280 18.36 -7.03 -41.18
N SER A 281 18.00 -7.45 -42.39
CA SER A 281 18.89 -8.21 -43.26
C SER A 281 20.23 -7.49 -43.28
N PRO A 282 21.36 -8.18 -42.99
CA PRO A 282 22.66 -7.54 -43.12
C PRO A 282 22.78 -6.97 -44.53
N SER A 283 23.13 -5.70 -44.59
CA SER A 283 23.30 -5.02 -45.89
C SER A 283 24.24 -5.86 -46.76
N PRO A 284 23.90 -6.08 -48.04
CA PRO A 284 24.81 -6.79 -48.98
C PRO A 284 26.21 -6.18 -49.07
N ARG A 285 26.41 -4.98 -48.49
CA ARG A 285 27.70 -4.30 -48.43
C ARG A 285 28.64 -4.82 -47.33
N ASP A 286 28.13 -5.47 -46.29
CA ASP A 286 28.96 -5.96 -45.18
C ASP A 286 29.59 -7.34 -45.50
N GLY A 287 29.17 -7.99 -46.57
CA GLY A 287 29.73 -9.25 -47.08
C GLY A 287 30.86 -9.11 -48.12
N ALA A 288 31.20 -7.89 -48.53
CA ALA A 288 32.12 -7.67 -49.66
C ALA A 288 33.47 -7.08 -49.22
N THR A 289 34.04 -7.56 -48.11
CA THR A 289 35.45 -7.31 -47.82
C THR A 289 36.27 -8.55 -47.99
N SER A 290 37.23 -8.43 -48.91
CA SER A 290 38.42 -9.26 -49.15
C SER A 290 38.26 -10.60 -49.85
N ARG A 291 38.19 -10.54 -51.18
CA ARG A 291 39.00 -11.45 -52.00
C ARG A 291 39.70 -10.60 -53.08
N MET A 292 40.85 -10.06 -52.75
CA MET A 292 41.83 -9.77 -53.78
C MET A 292 42.49 -11.10 -54.19
N PRO A 293 42.46 -11.49 -55.43
CA PRO A 293 43.30 -12.59 -55.92
C PRO A 293 44.76 -12.11 -55.93
N SER A 294 45.63 -12.82 -55.24
CA SER A 294 47.07 -12.69 -55.44
C SER A 294 47.43 -13.14 -56.84
N SER A 295 47.79 -12.19 -57.70
CA SER A 295 48.42 -12.49 -58.96
C SER A 295 49.90 -12.89 -58.71
N ALA A 296 50.24 -14.07 -59.20
CA ALA A 296 51.61 -14.55 -59.34
C ALA A 296 52.43 -13.67 -60.27
#